data_5374190b2d9ecf68414ff7d199768720
#
_entry.id   5374190b2d9ecf68414ff7d199768720
#
_cell.length_a   1.000
_cell.length_b   1.000
_cell.length_c   1.000
_cell.angle_alpha   90.00
_cell.angle_beta   90.00
_cell.angle_gamma   90.00
#
_symmetry.space_group_name_H-M   'P 1'
#
loop_
_entity.id
_entity.type
_entity.pdbx_description
1 polymer ?
#
loop_
_entity_poly.entity_id
_entity_poly.type
_entity_poly.pdbx_seq_one_letter_code
_entity_poly.pdbx_strand_id
1 'polypeptide(L)' 'MNLQTLIEFIKITIISLEQDLEGLAEEMDALDPASKDFADLDIEYNFISGQITGMRYILKQAEGE' A
#
# COMPACT_ATOMS: atom_id res chain seq x y z
N MET A 1 2.39 10.56 21.69
CA MET A 1 3.21 10.33 20.49
C MET A 1 3.65 11.67 19.92
N ASN A 2 4.93 11.88 19.73
CA ASN A 2 5.41 13.13 19.12
C ASN A 2 5.44 13.00 17.60
N LEU A 3 5.69 14.12 16.93
CA LEU A 3 5.67 14.16 15.46
C LEU A 3 6.69 13.20 14.83
N GLN A 4 7.90 13.13 15.41
CA GLN A 4 8.95 12.25 14.88
C GLN A 4 8.54 10.78 14.96
N THR A 5 7.94 10.37 16.07
CA THR A 5 7.44 9.00 16.23
C THR A 5 6.32 8.70 15.22
N LEU A 6 5.44 9.66 15.00
CA LEU A 6 4.36 9.52 14.02
C LEU A 6 4.93 9.37 12.60
N ILE A 7 5.92 10.19 12.24
CA ILE A 7 6.56 10.12 10.93
C ILE A 7 7.18 8.73 10.73
N GLU A 8 7.89 8.23 11.73
CA GLU A 8 8.51 6.90 11.65
C GLU A 8 7.47 5.81 11.51
N PHE A 9 6.35 5.92 12.24
CA PHE A 9 5.25 4.96 12.14
C PHE A 9 4.67 4.95 10.72
N ILE A 10 4.47 6.11 10.14
CA ILE A 10 3.95 6.22 8.78
C ILE A 10 4.92 5.57 7.77
N LYS A 11 6.22 5.83 7.90
CA LYS A 11 7.23 5.24 7.02
C LYS A 11 7.23 3.71 7.09
N ILE A 12 7.18 3.16 8.29
CA ILE A 12 7.16 1.72 8.50
C ILE A 12 5.88 1.12 7.91
N THR A 13 4.75 1.78 8.10
CA THR A 13 3.48 1.32 7.57
C THR A 13 3.47 1.30 6.05
N ILE A 14 4.06 2.32 5.42
CA ILE A 14 4.19 2.36 3.96
C ILE A 14 5.00 1.16 3.45
N ILE A 15 6.14 0.87 4.10
CA ILE A 15 6.98 -0.27 3.72
C ILE A 15 6.18 -1.57 3.83
N SER A 16 5.43 -1.76 4.91
CA SER A 16 4.61 -2.95 5.11
C SER A 16 3.56 -3.08 4.02
N LEU A 17 2.88 -1.99 3.69
CA LEU A 17 1.87 -1.98 2.63
C LEU A 17 2.47 -2.25 1.26
N GLU A 18 3.67 -1.75 0.99
CA GLU A 18 4.36 -2.02 -0.26
C GLU A 18 4.74 -3.50 -0.40
N GLN A 19 5.12 -4.15 0.70
CA GLN A 19 5.39 -5.58 0.72
C GLN A 19 4.11 -6.39 0.45
N ASP A 20 3.00 -5.97 1.03
CA ASP A 20 1.70 -6.61 0.79
C ASP A 20 1.32 -6.48 -0.68
N LEU A 21 1.54 -5.31 -1.25
CA LEU A 21 1.23 -5.03 -2.66
C LEU A 21 2.06 -5.92 -3.59
N GLU A 22 3.34 -6.08 -3.28
CA GLU A 22 4.22 -6.97 -4.04
C GLU A 22 3.75 -8.42 -4.00
N GLY A 23 3.34 -8.89 -2.81
CA GLY A 23 2.79 -10.23 -2.66
C GLY A 23 1.51 -10.43 -3.47
N LEU A 24 0.62 -9.44 -3.48
CA LEU A 24 -0.59 -9.49 -4.29
C LEU A 24 -0.28 -9.52 -5.79
N ALA A 25 0.69 -8.73 -6.23
CA ALA A 25 1.11 -8.71 -7.63
C ALA A 25 1.62 -10.09 -8.06
N GLU A 26 2.39 -10.76 -7.21
CA GLU A 26 2.90 -12.11 -7.49
C GLU A 26 1.76 -13.11 -7.60
N GLU A 27 0.78 -13.04 -6.69
CA GLU A 27 -0.39 -13.92 -6.74
C GLU A 27 -1.20 -13.69 -8.03
N MET A 28 -1.40 -12.43 -8.39
CA MET A 28 -2.15 -12.07 -9.60
C MET A 28 -1.47 -12.58 -10.86
N ASP A 29 -0.13 -12.53 -10.90
CA ASP A 29 0.63 -13.03 -12.05
C ASP A 29 0.42 -14.53 -12.28
N ALA A 30 0.08 -15.28 -11.25
CA ALA A 30 -0.15 -16.70 -11.32
C ALA A 30 -1.59 -17.06 -11.74
N LEU A 31 -2.47 -16.07 -11.86
CA LEU A 31 -3.89 -16.27 -12.15
C LEU A 31 -4.24 -15.85 -13.57
N ASP A 32 -5.31 -16.44 -14.10
CA ASP A 32 -5.92 -16.01 -15.34
C ASP A 32 -6.53 -14.61 -15.13
N PRO A 33 -6.11 -13.59 -15.94
CA PRO A 33 -6.68 -12.24 -15.79
C PRO A 33 -8.20 -12.16 -15.95
N ALA A 34 -8.81 -13.17 -16.57
CA ALA A 34 -10.27 -13.22 -16.74
C ALA A 34 -10.98 -13.91 -15.58
N SER A 35 -10.24 -14.43 -14.60
CA SER A 35 -10.83 -15.17 -13.49
C SER A 35 -11.42 -14.25 -12.43
N LYS A 36 -12.38 -14.79 -11.67
CA LYS A 36 -12.95 -14.09 -10.52
C LYS A 36 -11.90 -13.83 -9.44
N ASP A 37 -11.01 -14.81 -9.24
CA ASP A 37 -9.95 -14.68 -8.23
C ASP A 37 -9.01 -13.52 -8.56
N PHE A 38 -8.66 -13.34 -9.85
CA PHE A 38 -7.87 -12.20 -10.27
C PHE A 38 -8.60 -10.89 -9.99
N ALA A 39 -9.89 -10.82 -10.30
CA ALA A 39 -10.69 -9.61 -10.07
C ALA A 39 -10.76 -9.25 -8.58
N ASP A 40 -10.90 -10.26 -7.71
CA ASP A 40 -10.95 -10.03 -6.27
C ASP A 40 -9.60 -9.49 -5.75
N LEU A 41 -8.49 -10.04 -6.23
CA LEU A 41 -7.17 -9.55 -5.85
C LEU A 41 -6.88 -8.17 -6.42
N ASP A 42 -7.39 -7.86 -7.60
CA ASP A 42 -7.24 -6.55 -8.22
C ASP A 42 -7.90 -5.45 -7.37
N ILE A 43 -9.08 -5.74 -6.83
CA ILE A 43 -9.78 -4.81 -5.93
C ILE A 43 -8.92 -4.55 -4.69
N GLU A 44 -8.39 -5.61 -4.08
CA GLU A 44 -7.53 -5.49 -2.91
C GLU A 44 -6.24 -4.73 -3.23
N TYR A 45 -5.64 -5.01 -4.38
CA TYR A 45 -4.45 -4.31 -4.86
C TYR A 45 -4.70 -2.80 -4.96
N ASN A 46 -5.81 -2.43 -5.58
CA ASN A 46 -6.16 -1.01 -5.75
C ASN A 46 -6.45 -0.33 -4.41
N PHE A 47 -7.07 -1.04 -3.47
CA PHE A 47 -7.34 -0.53 -2.13
C PHE A 47 -6.03 -0.23 -1.38
N ILE A 48 -5.10 -1.17 -1.38
CA ILE A 48 -3.81 -0.99 -0.70
C ILE A 48 -2.98 0.10 -1.39
N SER A 49 -3.01 0.14 -2.72
CA SER A 49 -2.32 1.19 -3.49
C SER A 49 -2.84 2.58 -3.10
N GLY A 50 -4.16 2.72 -2.94
CA GLY A 50 -4.78 3.96 -2.49
C GLY A 50 -4.35 4.35 -1.09
N GLN A 51 -4.24 3.38 -0.17
CA GLN A 51 -3.75 3.63 1.19
C GLN A 51 -2.31 4.15 1.16
N ILE A 52 -1.44 3.56 0.34
CA ILE A 52 -0.05 4.01 0.21
C ILE A 52 0.00 5.45 -0.29
N THR A 53 -0.80 5.76 -1.31
CA THR A 53 -0.86 7.11 -1.87
C THR A 53 -1.28 8.13 -0.81
N GLY A 54 -2.32 7.80 -0.04
CA GLY A 54 -2.79 8.67 1.03
C GLY A 54 -1.76 8.87 2.13
N MET A 55 -1.08 7.80 2.53
CA MET A 55 -0.05 7.88 3.57
C MET A 55 1.18 8.65 3.11
N ARG A 56 1.56 8.53 1.85
CA ARG A 56 2.67 9.32 1.30
C ARG A 56 2.33 10.81 1.27
N TYR A 57 1.08 11.13 0.96
CA TYR A 57 0.60 12.51 1.00
C TYR A 57 0.73 13.08 2.42
N ILE A 58 0.25 12.34 3.42
CA ILE A 58 0.32 12.76 4.81
C ILE A 58 1.77 12.90 5.27
N LEU A 59 2.62 11.94 4.90
CA LEU A 59 4.04 11.97 5.24
C LEU A 59 4.70 13.23 4.70
N LYS A 60 4.43 13.56 3.46
CA LYS A 60 4.98 14.75 2.81
C LYS A 60 4.58 16.02 3.54
N GLN A 61 3.31 16.12 3.94
CA GLN A 61 2.83 17.26 4.72
C GLN A 61 3.50 17.32 6.09
N ALA A 62 3.65 16.18 6.76
CA ALA A 62 4.26 16.11 8.09
C ALA A 62 5.75 16.48 8.05
N GLU A 63 6.43 16.21 6.94
CA GLU A 63 7.84 16.54 6.77
C GLU A 63 8.05 17.97 6.24
N GLY A 64 6.97 18.69 5.95
CA GLY A 64 7.05 20.09 5.54
C GLY A 64 7.44 20.32 4.09
N GLU A 65 7.26 19.33 3.25
CA GLU A 65 7.58 19.44 1.83
C GLU A 65 6.37 19.83 0.98
#